data_acbb0f59343c0ae6fae20989c460a572
#
_entry.id   acbb0f59343c0ae6fae20989c460a572
#
_cell.length_a   1.000
_cell.length_b   1.000
_cell.length_c   1.000
_cell.angle_alpha   90.00
_cell.angle_beta   90.00
_cell.angle_gamma   90.00
#
_symmetry.space_group_name_H-M   'P 1'
#
loop_
_entity.id
_entity.type
_entity.pdbx_description
1 polymer ?
#
loop_
_entity_poly.entity_id
_entity_poly.type
_entity_poly.pdbx_seq_one_letter_code
_entity_poly.pdbx_strand_id
1 'polypeptide(L)'
;MSPFSPRNDQSGGLPAEAWQAEPVWVLDDPVAAAAGQALGIADRLGLPYRALPLHWTVLAHAASLSRRGTLLGVAGAAGRRWAEPAARGPELVISAGTRTAAVALWLRERFACRLVHCRRPPLLAGRFDLLVVPEAELGRWPRHGSNVFPVVAAPHLVSPVALAAARARWEERLDHLPHPRVALLVGGRAHGSDLQPALAHSLARHVARLAQARGGSVLAMTARHTGGEATDALAAALGRVMHIIHRAGEPGEDPYLGFLAMADTVIATADRTKALGEAAATETAVFAALPELATRRQHRALAALIGAGQAKMLGDDLRAWPRSPLDEAGRVAIEIRRRFMAG
;
A
#
# COMPACT_ATOMS: atom_id res chain seq x y z
N MET A 1 8.21 -9.38 -5.84
CA MET A 1 8.00 -10.03 -4.54
C MET A 1 7.72 -8.92 -3.55
N SER A 2 6.63 -8.96 -2.78
CA SER A 2 6.32 -7.92 -1.79
C SER A 2 7.22 -8.09 -0.58
N PRO A 3 7.89 -7.03 -0.09
CA PRO A 3 8.73 -7.12 1.11
C PRO A 3 7.93 -7.40 2.39
N PHE A 4 6.62 -7.41 2.30
CA PHE A 4 5.68 -7.60 3.40
C PHE A 4 5.10 -9.00 3.50
N SER A 5 5.56 -9.97 2.73
CA SER A 5 5.10 -11.33 2.91
C SER A 5 5.93 -12.01 4.01
N PRO A 6 5.39 -12.25 5.19
CA PRO A 6 5.93 -13.32 6.03
C PRO A 6 5.60 -14.61 5.27
N ARG A 7 6.51 -15.03 4.40
CA ARG A 7 6.44 -16.35 3.81
C ARG A 7 6.67 -17.37 4.91
N ASN A 8 5.60 -17.73 5.58
CA ASN A 8 5.54 -19.05 6.17
C ASN A 8 5.30 -20.02 5.01
N ASP A 9 6.40 -20.33 4.30
CA ASP A 9 6.43 -21.34 3.26
C ASP A 9 6.45 -22.71 3.93
N GLN A 10 5.36 -23.03 4.63
CA GLN A 10 5.01 -24.36 5.07
C GLN A 10 3.81 -24.82 4.25
N SER A 11 4.10 -25.32 3.07
CA SER A 11 3.18 -26.13 2.24
C SER A 11 2.83 -27.49 2.90
N GLY A 12 3.14 -27.68 4.16
CA GLY A 12 2.63 -28.73 5.02
C GLY A 12 1.23 -28.33 5.52
N GLY A 13 0.20 -29.07 5.08
CA GLY A 13 -1.17 -28.86 5.51
C GLY A 13 -1.28 -28.84 7.03
N LEU A 14 -1.63 -27.69 7.59
CA LEU A 14 -1.96 -27.58 9.02
C LEU A 14 -3.17 -28.49 9.31
N PRO A 15 -3.20 -29.19 10.46
CA PRO A 15 -4.31 -30.01 10.86
C PRO A 15 -5.60 -29.17 10.97
N ALA A 16 -6.76 -29.80 10.73
CA ALA A 16 -8.07 -29.13 10.73
C ALA A 16 -8.37 -28.36 12.03
N GLU A 17 -7.76 -28.74 13.13
CA GLU A 17 -7.90 -28.11 14.46
C GLU A 17 -7.26 -26.71 14.52
N ALA A 18 -6.21 -26.44 13.74
CA ALA A 18 -5.58 -25.11 13.67
C ALA A 18 -6.46 -24.04 13.02
N TRP A 19 -7.54 -24.44 12.34
CA TRP A 19 -8.50 -23.54 11.71
C TRP A 19 -9.49 -22.89 12.70
N GLN A 20 -9.54 -23.39 13.93
CA GLN A 20 -10.57 -22.99 14.89
C GLN A 20 -10.20 -21.76 15.73
N ALA A 21 -8.96 -21.31 15.67
CA ALA A 21 -8.45 -20.26 16.57
C ALA A 21 -8.41 -18.84 15.95
N GLU A 22 -8.71 -18.68 14.64
CA GLU A 22 -8.52 -17.41 13.93
C GLU A 22 -9.86 -16.82 13.46
N PRO A 23 -10.45 -15.88 14.23
CA PRO A 23 -11.78 -15.32 13.91
C PRO A 23 -11.76 -14.40 12.70
N VAL A 24 -10.57 -13.90 12.29
CA VAL A 24 -10.40 -12.97 11.18
C VAL A 24 -9.74 -13.67 10.02
N TRP A 25 -10.39 -13.62 8.84
CA TRP A 25 -9.79 -14.09 7.60
C TRP A 25 -9.47 -12.91 6.68
N VAL A 26 -8.29 -12.92 6.10
CA VAL A 26 -7.81 -11.90 5.17
C VAL A 26 -7.67 -12.50 3.79
N LEU A 27 -8.37 -11.95 2.80
CA LEU A 27 -8.22 -12.39 1.42
C LEU A 27 -6.96 -11.76 0.82
N ASP A 28 -5.92 -12.58 0.69
CA ASP A 28 -4.61 -12.16 0.19
C ASP A 28 -4.59 -12.24 -1.36
N ASP A 29 -4.84 -11.11 -2.00
CA ASP A 29 -4.79 -10.98 -3.47
C ASP A 29 -3.33 -10.92 -3.93
N PRO A 30 -2.89 -11.68 -4.96
CA PRO A 30 -1.53 -11.61 -5.49
C PRO A 30 -1.13 -10.21 -6.01
N VAL A 31 -2.08 -9.28 -6.15
CA VAL A 31 -1.77 -7.88 -6.37
C VAL A 31 -1.37 -7.24 -5.04
N ALA A 32 -0.07 -7.09 -4.83
CA ALA A 32 0.53 -6.61 -3.58
C ALA A 32 -0.11 -5.32 -2.99
N ALA A 33 -0.62 -4.44 -3.84
CA ALA A 33 -1.29 -3.22 -3.37
C ALA A 33 -2.65 -3.51 -2.71
N ALA A 34 -3.37 -4.54 -3.16
CA ALA A 34 -4.63 -4.95 -2.57
C ALA A 34 -4.38 -5.76 -1.28
N ALA A 35 -3.48 -6.75 -1.35
CA ALA A 35 -3.09 -7.53 -0.18
C ALA A 35 -2.62 -6.64 0.98
N GLY A 36 -1.74 -5.68 0.72
CA GLY A 36 -1.21 -4.77 1.73
C GLY A 36 -2.26 -3.92 2.43
N GLN A 37 -3.40 -3.62 1.77
CA GLN A 37 -4.50 -2.90 2.42
C GLN A 37 -5.21 -3.78 3.46
N ALA A 38 -5.58 -4.98 3.08
CA ALA A 38 -6.32 -5.90 3.94
C ALA A 38 -5.45 -6.40 5.11
N LEU A 39 -4.20 -6.76 4.84
CA LEU A 39 -3.22 -7.18 5.85
C LEU A 39 -2.89 -6.06 6.83
N GLY A 40 -2.68 -4.83 6.33
CA GLY A 40 -2.40 -3.69 7.19
C GLY A 40 -3.51 -3.40 8.20
N ILE A 41 -4.77 -3.57 7.81
CA ILE A 41 -5.91 -3.44 8.72
C ILE A 41 -5.91 -4.60 9.75
N ALA A 42 -5.67 -5.83 9.30
CA ALA A 42 -5.63 -6.99 10.17
C ALA A 42 -4.52 -6.89 11.23
N ASP A 43 -3.33 -6.45 10.83
CA ASP A 43 -2.20 -6.20 11.75
C ASP A 43 -2.57 -5.16 12.82
N ARG A 44 -3.23 -4.07 12.43
CA ARG A 44 -3.67 -3.02 13.36
C ARG A 44 -4.85 -3.45 14.23
N LEU A 45 -5.63 -4.42 13.76
CA LEU A 45 -6.72 -4.98 14.55
C LEU A 45 -6.18 -5.77 15.75
N GLY A 46 -4.97 -6.32 15.67
CA GLY A 46 -4.29 -7.00 16.78
C GLY A 46 -5.00 -8.27 17.24
N LEU A 47 -5.79 -8.89 16.39
CA LEU A 47 -6.43 -10.19 16.60
C LEU A 47 -5.72 -11.26 15.78
N PRO A 48 -5.72 -12.52 16.22
CA PRO A 48 -5.26 -13.62 15.39
C PRO A 48 -6.03 -13.63 14.07
N TYR A 49 -5.31 -13.68 12.96
CA TYR A 49 -5.93 -13.74 11.65
C TYR A 49 -5.26 -14.76 10.75
N ARG A 50 -6.02 -15.23 9.78
CA ARG A 50 -5.57 -16.14 8.74
C ARG A 50 -5.54 -15.44 7.39
N ALA A 51 -4.37 -15.35 6.77
CA ALA A 51 -4.24 -14.93 5.39
C ALA A 51 -4.59 -16.10 4.45
N LEU A 52 -5.55 -15.86 3.56
CA LEU A 52 -5.98 -16.81 2.53
C LEU A 52 -5.39 -16.39 1.18
N PRO A 53 -4.28 -17.02 0.73
CA PRO A 53 -3.68 -16.68 -0.55
C PRO A 53 -4.62 -17.03 -1.70
N LEU A 54 -4.87 -16.06 -2.56
CA LEU A 54 -5.71 -16.21 -3.74
C LEU A 54 -4.85 -16.37 -4.99
N HIS A 55 -5.23 -17.32 -5.82
CA HIS A 55 -4.68 -17.46 -7.17
C HIS A 55 -5.83 -17.30 -8.16
N TRP A 56 -5.61 -16.52 -9.23
CA TRP A 56 -6.65 -16.17 -10.16
C TRP A 56 -6.50 -16.88 -11.49
N THR A 57 -7.62 -17.38 -12.03
CA THR A 57 -7.74 -17.78 -13.43
C THR A 57 -8.22 -16.59 -14.28
N VAL A 58 -8.26 -16.77 -15.59
CA VAL A 58 -8.78 -15.78 -16.54
C VAL A 58 -10.24 -15.38 -16.26
N LEU A 59 -11.01 -16.24 -15.61
CA LEU A 59 -12.41 -16.00 -15.26
C LEU A 59 -12.63 -15.06 -14.08
N ALA A 60 -11.57 -14.66 -13.36
CA ALA A 60 -11.67 -13.79 -12.19
C ALA A 60 -12.33 -12.42 -12.47
N HIS A 61 -12.15 -11.90 -13.69
CA HIS A 61 -12.79 -10.64 -14.09
C HIS A 61 -14.30 -10.80 -14.28
N ALA A 62 -14.74 -11.91 -14.85
CA ALA A 62 -16.18 -12.21 -14.98
C ALA A 62 -16.84 -12.40 -13.60
N ALA A 63 -16.13 -13.04 -12.66
CA ALA A 63 -16.60 -13.22 -11.28
C ALA A 63 -16.83 -11.86 -10.57
N SER A 64 -16.02 -10.84 -10.85
CA SER A 64 -16.16 -9.50 -10.24
C SER A 64 -17.44 -8.77 -10.65
N LEU A 65 -18.08 -9.17 -11.73
CA LEU A 65 -19.38 -8.67 -12.21
C LEU A 65 -20.57 -9.49 -11.69
N SER A 66 -20.31 -10.55 -10.94
CA SER A 66 -21.39 -11.36 -10.37
C SER A 66 -22.18 -10.57 -9.31
N ARG A 67 -23.50 -10.74 -9.33
CA ARG A 67 -24.38 -10.20 -8.28
C ARG A 67 -24.50 -11.10 -7.05
N ARG A 68 -23.82 -12.27 -7.07
CA ARG A 68 -23.78 -13.24 -5.96
C ARG A 68 -22.34 -13.53 -5.58
N GLY A 69 -22.14 -14.01 -4.37
CA GLY A 69 -20.86 -14.55 -3.97
C GLY A 69 -20.47 -15.74 -4.84
N THR A 70 -19.19 -15.82 -5.25
CA THR A 70 -18.73 -16.93 -6.08
C THR A 70 -17.23 -17.15 -5.91
N LEU A 71 -16.82 -18.41 -6.04
CA LEU A 71 -15.42 -18.81 -6.17
C LEU A 71 -14.98 -18.94 -7.64
N LEU A 72 -15.85 -18.57 -8.60
CA LEU A 72 -15.50 -18.57 -10.00
C LEU A 72 -14.26 -17.71 -10.22
N GLY A 73 -13.26 -18.28 -10.88
CA GLY A 73 -11.99 -17.58 -11.10
C GLY A 73 -10.94 -17.76 -10.00
N VAL A 74 -11.26 -18.43 -8.89
CA VAL A 74 -10.27 -18.85 -7.90
C VAL A 74 -9.62 -20.16 -8.37
N ALA A 75 -8.30 -20.17 -8.51
CA ALA A 75 -7.54 -21.33 -8.96
C ALA A 75 -7.16 -22.26 -7.79
N GLY A 76 -7.04 -23.56 -8.11
CA GLY A 76 -6.41 -24.54 -7.24
C GLY A 76 -7.29 -25.14 -6.13
N ALA A 77 -6.64 -25.94 -5.27
CA ALA A 77 -7.29 -26.65 -4.16
C ALA A 77 -7.75 -25.72 -3.03
N ALA A 78 -7.24 -24.50 -2.96
CA ALA A 78 -7.57 -23.52 -1.92
C ALA A 78 -9.08 -23.24 -1.88
N GLY A 79 -9.70 -22.93 -3.01
CA GLY A 79 -11.15 -22.71 -3.07
C GLY A 79 -11.99 -23.91 -2.67
N ARG A 80 -11.50 -25.14 -2.94
CA ARG A 80 -12.17 -26.38 -2.52
C ARG A 80 -12.07 -26.64 -1.02
N ARG A 81 -10.89 -26.40 -0.43
CA ARG A 81 -10.67 -26.53 1.02
C ARG A 81 -11.54 -25.59 1.85
N TRP A 82 -11.81 -24.38 1.34
CA TRP A 82 -12.73 -23.45 2.03
C TRP A 82 -14.20 -23.87 1.91
N ALA A 83 -14.54 -24.63 0.86
CA ALA A 83 -15.89 -25.16 0.65
C ALA A 83 -16.19 -26.38 1.52
N GLU A 84 -15.16 -27.05 2.07
CA GLU A 84 -15.35 -28.14 3.02
C GLU A 84 -16.11 -27.64 4.27
N PRO A 85 -16.96 -28.46 4.88
CA PRO A 85 -17.65 -28.10 6.10
C PRO A 85 -16.66 -28.00 7.26
N ALA A 86 -15.88 -26.94 7.29
CA ALA A 86 -15.04 -26.60 8.44
C ALA A 86 -15.95 -26.29 9.64
N ALA A 87 -15.58 -26.74 10.81
CA ALA A 87 -16.39 -26.67 12.03
C ALA A 87 -16.77 -25.23 12.43
N ARG A 88 -15.93 -24.24 12.13
CA ARG A 88 -16.22 -22.80 12.33
C ARG A 88 -15.65 -21.97 11.20
N GLY A 89 -16.49 -21.07 10.64
CA GLY A 89 -16.04 -20.03 9.70
C GLY A 89 -15.50 -18.81 10.42
N PRO A 90 -15.02 -17.80 9.65
CA PRO A 90 -14.59 -16.54 10.23
C PRO A 90 -15.77 -15.74 10.79
N GLU A 91 -15.52 -14.93 11.79
CA GLU A 91 -16.45 -13.89 12.26
C GLU A 91 -16.33 -12.63 11.40
N LEU A 92 -15.11 -12.37 10.92
CA LEU A 92 -14.78 -11.20 10.12
C LEU A 92 -13.92 -11.59 8.90
N VAL A 93 -14.28 -11.09 7.72
CA VAL A 93 -13.46 -11.18 6.51
C VAL A 93 -13.02 -9.79 6.10
N ILE A 94 -11.70 -9.61 5.93
CA ILE A 94 -11.10 -8.38 5.41
C ILE A 94 -10.58 -8.66 4.00
N SER A 95 -10.97 -7.82 3.06
CA SER A 95 -10.66 -7.99 1.64
C SER A 95 -10.37 -6.65 0.96
N ALA A 96 -9.65 -6.68 -0.15
CA ALA A 96 -9.36 -5.48 -0.94
C ALA A 96 -9.29 -5.79 -2.44
N GLY A 97 -9.77 -4.86 -3.26
CA GLY A 97 -9.75 -5.00 -4.72
C GLY A 97 -11.01 -5.64 -5.30
N THR A 98 -11.20 -5.47 -6.60
CA THR A 98 -12.47 -5.82 -7.26
C THR A 98 -12.74 -7.33 -7.34
N ARG A 99 -11.70 -8.15 -7.47
CA ARG A 99 -11.83 -9.61 -7.62
C ARG A 99 -12.19 -10.29 -6.31
N THR A 100 -11.61 -9.85 -5.21
CA THR A 100 -11.84 -10.43 -3.89
C THR A 100 -13.25 -10.18 -3.36
N ALA A 101 -13.95 -9.16 -3.88
CA ALA A 101 -15.31 -8.84 -3.46
C ALA A 101 -16.29 -10.02 -3.64
N ALA A 102 -16.20 -10.73 -4.77
CA ALA A 102 -17.06 -11.89 -5.05
C ALA A 102 -16.77 -13.06 -4.09
N VAL A 103 -15.50 -13.28 -3.74
CA VAL A 103 -15.09 -14.31 -2.77
C VAL A 103 -15.57 -13.95 -1.37
N ALA A 104 -15.41 -12.68 -0.97
CA ALA A 104 -15.88 -12.19 0.33
C ALA A 104 -17.40 -12.40 0.49
N LEU A 105 -18.18 -12.09 -0.55
CA LEU A 105 -19.63 -12.33 -0.54
C LEU A 105 -19.97 -13.81 -0.46
N TRP A 106 -19.21 -14.69 -1.13
CA TRP A 106 -19.39 -16.13 -1.03
C TRP A 106 -19.13 -16.63 0.40
N LEU A 107 -18.08 -16.15 1.07
CA LEU A 107 -17.77 -16.48 2.47
C LEU A 107 -18.90 -16.03 3.39
N ARG A 108 -19.47 -14.84 3.17
CA ARG A 108 -20.63 -14.37 3.94
C ARG A 108 -21.86 -15.27 3.77
N GLU A 109 -22.16 -15.68 2.55
CA GLU A 109 -23.29 -16.58 2.27
C GLU A 109 -23.08 -17.95 2.93
N ARG A 110 -21.84 -18.39 3.08
CA ARG A 110 -21.47 -19.67 3.68
C ARG A 110 -21.40 -19.66 5.21
N PHE A 111 -20.88 -18.57 5.80
CA PHE A 111 -20.52 -18.50 7.22
C PHE A 111 -21.23 -17.39 8.01
N ALA A 112 -22.07 -16.60 7.38
CA ALA A 112 -22.75 -15.45 8.01
C ALA A 112 -21.81 -14.42 8.67
N CYS A 113 -20.56 -14.30 8.19
CA CYS A 113 -19.53 -13.42 8.73
C CYS A 113 -19.73 -11.95 8.35
N ARG A 114 -19.08 -11.04 9.09
CA ARG A 114 -18.97 -9.62 8.75
C ARG A 114 -17.97 -9.41 7.63
N LEU A 115 -18.24 -8.43 6.75
CA LEU A 115 -17.35 -8.10 5.63
C LEU A 115 -16.83 -6.68 5.72
N VAL A 116 -15.51 -6.54 5.78
CA VAL A 116 -14.78 -5.28 5.57
C VAL A 116 -14.09 -5.34 4.22
N HIS A 117 -14.31 -4.34 3.39
CA HIS A 117 -13.73 -4.32 2.05
C HIS A 117 -13.09 -2.98 1.74
N CYS A 118 -11.82 -3.01 1.35
CA CYS A 118 -11.10 -1.84 0.89
C CYS A 118 -11.37 -1.59 -0.59
N ARG A 119 -11.71 -0.35 -0.88
CA ARG A 119 -12.16 0.10 -2.19
C ARG A 119 -13.60 -0.34 -2.48
N ARG A 120 -14.29 0.49 -3.26
CA ARG A 120 -15.68 0.21 -3.61
C ARG A 120 -15.79 -0.89 -4.65
N PRO A 121 -16.53 -1.96 -4.38
CA PRO A 121 -16.86 -2.94 -5.41
C PRO A 121 -17.78 -2.30 -6.46
N PRO A 122 -17.70 -2.70 -7.73
CA PRO A 122 -18.53 -2.15 -8.81
C PRO A 122 -20.02 -2.39 -8.61
N LEU A 123 -20.36 -3.51 -7.97
CA LEU A 123 -21.71 -3.91 -7.65
C LEU A 123 -21.82 -4.29 -6.15
N LEU A 124 -23.04 -4.26 -5.62
CA LEU A 124 -23.38 -4.81 -4.29
C LEU A 124 -22.65 -4.13 -3.10
N ALA A 125 -22.32 -2.85 -3.23
CA ALA A 125 -21.69 -2.10 -2.14
C ALA A 125 -22.48 -2.18 -0.81
N GLY A 126 -23.81 -2.22 -0.87
CA GLY A 126 -24.68 -2.38 0.30
C GLY A 126 -24.63 -3.76 0.98
N ARG A 127 -23.96 -4.73 0.39
CA ARG A 127 -23.78 -6.07 0.99
C ARG A 127 -22.53 -6.19 1.87
N PHE A 128 -21.74 -5.14 2.00
CA PHE A 128 -20.57 -5.07 2.89
C PHE A 128 -20.95 -4.32 4.16
N ASP A 129 -20.47 -4.79 5.31
CA ASP A 129 -20.72 -4.14 6.59
C ASP A 129 -19.87 -2.88 6.76
N LEU A 130 -18.67 -2.85 6.16
CA LEU A 130 -17.81 -1.69 6.11
C LEU A 130 -17.05 -1.62 4.78
N LEU A 131 -17.16 -0.48 4.11
CA LEU A 131 -16.39 -0.14 2.90
C LEU A 131 -15.37 0.94 3.23
N VAL A 132 -14.10 0.61 3.12
CA VAL A 132 -12.99 1.56 3.31
C VAL A 132 -12.65 2.18 1.96
N VAL A 133 -12.95 3.45 1.79
CA VAL A 133 -12.86 4.12 0.48
C VAL A 133 -12.02 5.38 0.58
N PRO A 134 -10.92 5.50 -0.20
CA PRO A 134 -10.18 6.75 -0.29
C PRO A 134 -11.08 7.93 -0.71
N GLU A 135 -10.97 9.06 -0.04
CA GLU A 135 -11.76 10.28 -0.33
C GLU A 135 -11.68 10.68 -1.81
N ALA A 136 -10.51 10.51 -2.41
CA ALA A 136 -10.27 10.74 -3.82
C ALA A 136 -11.14 9.90 -4.76
N GLU A 137 -11.69 8.76 -4.27
CA GLU A 137 -12.54 7.82 -5.01
C GLU A 137 -14.03 7.99 -4.71
N LEU A 138 -14.40 8.75 -3.68
CA LEU A 138 -15.80 8.95 -3.30
C LEU A 138 -16.59 9.70 -4.40
N GLY A 139 -15.97 10.65 -5.10
CA GLY A 139 -16.58 11.37 -6.22
C GLY A 139 -17.90 12.04 -5.85
N ARG A 140 -18.93 11.91 -6.73
CA ARG A 140 -20.30 12.41 -6.52
C ARG A 140 -21.17 11.53 -5.62
N TRP A 141 -20.60 10.51 -5.02
CA TRP A 141 -21.37 9.58 -4.18
C TRP A 141 -21.70 10.23 -2.84
N PRO A 142 -22.89 9.97 -2.33
CA PRO A 142 -23.22 10.43 -0.99
C PRO A 142 -22.17 9.87 -0.02
N ARG A 143 -21.51 10.77 0.68
CA ARG A 143 -20.56 10.45 1.77
C ARG A 143 -21.21 9.68 2.93
N HIS A 144 -22.48 9.37 2.81
CA HIS A 144 -23.39 8.99 3.88
C HIS A 144 -24.06 7.61 3.71
N GLY A 145 -23.48 6.69 2.96
CA GLY A 145 -23.81 5.30 3.17
C GLY A 145 -23.36 4.92 4.59
N SER A 146 -24.26 4.40 5.43
CA SER A 146 -23.93 4.01 6.82
C SER A 146 -22.75 3.04 6.91
N ASN A 147 -22.42 2.38 5.81
CA ASN A 147 -21.33 1.41 5.69
C ASN A 147 -20.06 1.95 5.02
N VAL A 148 -19.98 3.22 4.63
CA VAL A 148 -18.78 3.81 4.02
C VAL A 148 -17.94 4.51 5.08
N PHE A 149 -16.65 4.18 5.13
CA PHE A 149 -15.64 4.83 5.95
C PHE A 149 -14.60 5.50 5.06
N PRO A 150 -14.56 6.84 5.02
CA PRO A 150 -13.61 7.57 4.20
C PRO A 150 -12.22 7.55 4.83
N VAL A 151 -11.20 7.40 3.97
CA VAL A 151 -9.78 7.45 4.33
C VAL A 151 -9.05 8.42 3.40
N VAL A 152 -8.06 9.15 3.92
CA VAL A 152 -7.25 10.09 3.12
C VAL A 152 -6.39 9.33 2.11
N ALA A 153 -5.73 8.27 2.58
CA ALA A 153 -4.95 7.34 1.75
C ALA A 153 -5.44 5.90 1.93
N ALA A 154 -5.14 5.03 0.99
CA ALA A 154 -5.43 3.62 1.15
C ALA A 154 -4.66 3.04 2.35
N PRO A 155 -5.26 2.19 3.20
CA PRO A 155 -4.55 1.46 4.24
C PRO A 155 -3.36 0.68 3.68
N HIS A 156 -2.34 0.43 4.50
CA HIS A 156 -1.11 -0.25 4.09
C HIS A 156 -0.39 -0.90 5.29
N LEU A 157 0.65 -1.68 5.00
CA LEU A 157 1.45 -2.40 5.99
C LEU A 157 2.53 -1.54 6.71
N VAL A 158 2.82 -0.34 6.20
CA VAL A 158 3.79 0.54 6.86
C VAL A 158 3.26 0.93 8.24
N SER A 159 4.03 0.62 9.26
CA SER A 159 3.66 0.77 10.66
C SER A 159 4.87 1.22 11.47
N PRO A 160 4.69 1.84 12.65
CA PRO A 160 5.80 2.14 13.54
C PRO A 160 6.67 0.93 13.84
N VAL A 161 6.05 -0.24 14.06
CA VAL A 161 6.77 -1.51 14.30
C VAL A 161 7.55 -1.94 13.06
N ALA A 162 6.93 -1.92 11.87
CA ALA A 162 7.60 -2.27 10.62
C ALA A 162 8.75 -1.31 10.29
N LEU A 163 8.57 -0.01 10.55
CA LEU A 163 9.62 1.00 10.35
C LEU A 163 10.77 0.82 11.35
N ALA A 164 10.48 0.52 12.61
CA ALA A 164 11.52 0.25 13.62
C ALA A 164 12.35 -0.99 13.26
N ALA A 165 11.68 -2.07 12.84
CA ALA A 165 12.37 -3.28 12.37
C ALA A 165 13.21 -3.02 11.11
N ALA A 166 12.69 -2.24 10.17
CA ALA A 166 13.44 -1.84 8.98
C ALA A 166 14.63 -0.96 9.31
N ARG A 167 14.48 0.01 10.24
CA ARG A 167 15.59 0.84 10.73
C ARG A 167 16.71 -0.01 11.28
N ALA A 168 16.43 -0.90 12.24
CA ALA A 168 17.43 -1.77 12.84
C ALA A 168 18.17 -2.64 11.81
N ARG A 169 17.48 -3.07 10.74
CA ARG A 169 18.05 -3.90 9.67
C ARG A 169 18.93 -3.13 8.69
N TRP A 170 18.61 -1.86 8.44
CA TRP A 170 19.28 -1.04 7.43
C TRP A 170 20.26 -0.03 8.01
N GLU A 171 20.28 0.19 9.30
CA GLU A 171 21.11 1.18 9.99
C GLU A 171 22.60 1.01 9.63
N GLU A 172 23.16 -0.17 9.86
CA GLU A 172 24.59 -0.44 9.56
C GLU A 172 24.93 -0.21 8.09
N ARG A 173 24.00 -0.51 7.18
CA ARG A 173 24.22 -0.37 5.73
C ARG A 173 24.16 1.07 5.24
N LEU A 174 23.45 1.94 5.95
CA LEU A 174 23.19 3.32 5.54
C LEU A 174 23.85 4.37 6.43
N ASP A 175 24.47 3.96 7.54
CA ASP A 175 25.03 4.88 8.54
C ASP A 175 26.17 5.73 8.00
N HIS A 176 26.88 5.25 6.98
CA HIS A 176 27.94 6.00 6.29
C HIS A 176 27.41 7.19 5.46
N LEU A 177 26.09 7.28 5.22
CA LEU A 177 25.49 8.36 4.46
C LEU A 177 25.12 9.53 5.37
N PRO A 178 25.54 10.77 5.02
CA PRO A 178 25.29 11.94 5.84
C PRO A 178 23.80 12.32 5.89
N HIS A 179 23.42 12.91 7.01
CA HIS A 179 22.11 13.53 7.20
C HIS A 179 22.09 14.99 6.69
N PRO A 180 20.94 15.51 6.22
CA PRO A 180 19.68 14.79 6.10
C PRO A 180 19.68 13.80 4.92
N ARG A 181 19.11 12.64 5.14
CA ARG A 181 18.90 11.61 4.11
C ARG A 181 17.59 11.86 3.38
N VAL A 182 17.62 12.08 2.10
CA VAL A 182 16.46 12.32 1.26
C VAL A 182 16.09 11.04 0.54
N ALA A 183 14.98 10.40 0.89
CA ALA A 183 14.44 9.30 0.09
C ALA A 183 13.76 9.85 -1.16
N LEU A 184 14.21 9.44 -2.34
CA LEU A 184 13.68 9.84 -3.65
C LEU A 184 13.01 8.63 -4.33
N LEU A 185 11.68 8.60 -4.33
CA LEU A 185 10.88 7.50 -4.87
C LEU A 185 10.33 7.88 -6.25
N VAL A 186 10.96 7.37 -7.30
CA VAL A 186 10.65 7.75 -8.68
C VAL A 186 9.74 6.73 -9.33
N GLY A 187 8.62 7.20 -9.84
CA GLY A 187 7.71 6.47 -10.73
C GLY A 187 8.10 6.62 -12.19
N GLY A 188 7.11 6.77 -13.07
CA GLY A 188 7.49 7.02 -14.43
C GLY A 188 6.43 6.85 -15.50
N ARG A 189 5.21 6.48 -15.15
CA ARG A 189 4.19 6.24 -16.17
C ARG A 189 3.38 7.49 -16.46
N ALA A 190 3.94 8.38 -17.31
CA ALA A 190 3.11 9.39 -17.95
C ALA A 190 2.39 8.74 -19.15
N HIS A 191 1.07 8.59 -19.05
CA HIS A 191 0.20 8.20 -20.19
C HIS A 191 0.60 6.91 -20.94
N GLY A 192 1.27 5.96 -20.26
CA GLY A 192 1.62 4.67 -20.85
C GLY A 192 3.06 4.51 -21.33
N SER A 193 3.87 5.57 -21.30
CA SER A 193 5.30 5.54 -21.62
C SER A 193 6.18 5.59 -20.38
N ASP A 194 7.43 5.18 -20.50
CA ASP A 194 8.44 5.35 -19.46
C ASP A 194 8.70 6.84 -19.18
N LEU A 195 9.33 7.14 -18.03
CA LEU A 195 9.71 8.49 -17.68
C LEU A 195 10.70 9.05 -18.70
N GLN A 196 10.49 10.28 -19.14
CA GLN A 196 11.44 10.93 -20.03
C GLN A 196 12.77 11.17 -19.30
N PRO A 197 13.93 10.80 -19.88
CA PRO A 197 15.24 10.99 -19.26
C PRO A 197 15.51 12.43 -18.84
N ALA A 198 15.06 13.41 -19.61
CA ALA A 198 15.21 14.83 -19.30
C ALA A 198 14.48 15.25 -18.01
N LEU A 199 13.25 14.69 -17.76
CA LEU A 199 12.52 14.94 -16.52
C LEU A 199 13.20 14.26 -15.32
N ALA A 200 13.67 13.01 -15.48
CA ALA A 200 14.43 12.30 -14.46
C ALA A 200 15.70 13.07 -14.07
N HIS A 201 16.45 13.52 -15.07
CA HIS A 201 17.65 14.34 -14.88
C HIS A 201 17.33 15.66 -14.15
N SER A 202 16.29 16.39 -14.57
CA SER A 202 15.91 17.66 -13.95
C SER A 202 15.50 17.47 -12.49
N LEU A 203 14.67 16.46 -12.19
CA LEU A 203 14.28 16.11 -10.83
C LEU A 203 15.49 15.76 -9.97
N ALA A 204 16.36 14.88 -10.45
CA ALA A 204 17.55 14.46 -9.71
C ALA A 204 18.50 15.60 -9.42
N ARG A 205 18.75 16.48 -10.39
CA ARG A 205 19.55 17.72 -10.18
C ARG A 205 18.93 18.64 -9.13
N HIS A 206 17.61 18.78 -9.14
CA HIS A 206 16.92 19.60 -8.16
C HIS A 206 17.08 19.02 -6.75
N VAL A 207 16.81 17.71 -6.59
CA VAL A 207 16.94 16.98 -5.32
C VAL A 207 18.41 16.98 -4.86
N ALA A 208 19.37 16.78 -5.76
CA ALA A 208 20.80 16.85 -5.45
C ALA A 208 21.20 18.22 -4.87
N ARG A 209 20.73 19.32 -5.47
CA ARG A 209 20.96 20.68 -4.92
C ARG A 209 20.39 20.85 -3.52
N LEU A 210 19.16 20.38 -3.31
CA LEU A 210 18.47 20.50 -2.02
C LEU A 210 19.17 19.67 -0.92
N ALA A 211 19.61 18.45 -1.24
CA ALA A 211 20.39 17.60 -0.32
C ALA A 211 21.76 18.21 -0.04
N GLN A 212 22.48 18.63 -1.09
CA GLN A 212 23.84 19.18 -0.98
C GLN A 212 23.89 20.50 -0.19
N ALA A 213 22.89 21.36 -0.35
CA ALA A 213 22.77 22.61 0.41
C ALA A 213 22.69 22.38 1.94
N ARG A 214 22.40 21.15 2.36
CA ARG A 214 22.31 20.74 3.78
C ARG A 214 23.38 19.73 4.18
N GLY A 215 24.36 19.44 3.30
CA GLY A 215 25.39 18.43 3.53
C GLY A 215 24.86 17.00 3.55
N GLY A 216 23.65 16.76 3.02
CA GLY A 216 22.95 15.49 3.11
C GLY A 216 23.22 14.53 1.95
N SER A 217 22.46 13.45 1.93
CA SER A 217 22.56 12.34 0.97
C SER A 217 21.21 11.97 0.37
N VAL A 218 21.22 11.13 -0.68
CA VAL A 218 20.01 10.70 -1.40
C VAL A 218 19.91 9.18 -1.42
N LEU A 219 18.75 8.67 -1.01
CA LEU A 219 18.35 7.28 -1.11
C LEU A 219 17.33 7.17 -2.24
N ALA A 220 17.79 6.91 -3.46
CA ALA A 220 16.93 6.87 -4.63
C ALA A 220 16.40 5.47 -4.91
N MET A 221 15.14 5.38 -5.28
CA MET A 221 14.52 4.14 -5.72
C MET A 221 13.68 4.37 -6.97
N THR A 222 13.89 3.58 -8.01
CA THR A 222 13.11 3.66 -9.24
C THR A 222 12.06 2.55 -9.30
N ALA A 223 10.97 2.82 -10.02
CA ALA A 223 9.95 1.82 -10.33
C ALA A 223 10.24 1.14 -11.67
N ARG A 224 9.61 -0.01 -11.91
CA ARG A 224 9.75 -0.75 -13.17
C ARG A 224 9.45 0.12 -14.41
N HIS A 225 8.52 1.06 -14.28
CA HIS A 225 8.12 1.98 -15.35
C HIS A 225 8.89 3.30 -15.37
N THR A 226 9.94 3.43 -14.58
CA THR A 226 10.87 4.56 -14.73
C THR A 226 11.67 4.40 -16.02
N GLY A 227 12.01 3.17 -16.40
CA GLY A 227 12.83 2.84 -17.56
C GLY A 227 14.32 2.97 -17.28
N GLY A 228 15.13 2.26 -18.08
CA GLY A 228 16.59 2.23 -17.91
C GLY A 228 17.23 3.59 -18.17
N GLU A 229 16.93 4.21 -19.32
CA GLU A 229 17.47 5.50 -19.71
C GLU A 229 17.17 6.63 -18.71
N ALA A 230 15.94 6.67 -18.19
CA ALA A 230 15.58 7.64 -17.17
C ALA A 230 16.30 7.38 -15.84
N THR A 231 16.50 6.10 -15.50
CA THR A 231 17.27 5.72 -14.30
C THR A 231 18.73 6.10 -14.43
N ASP A 232 19.35 5.92 -15.61
CA ASP A 232 20.73 6.33 -15.88
C ASP A 232 20.89 7.86 -15.87
N ALA A 233 19.93 8.58 -16.46
CA ALA A 233 19.89 10.04 -16.42
C ALA A 233 19.74 10.57 -14.99
N LEU A 234 18.94 9.90 -14.16
CA LEU A 234 18.77 10.21 -12.73
C LEU A 234 20.10 9.99 -11.99
N ALA A 235 20.77 8.85 -12.18
CA ALA A 235 22.05 8.53 -11.57
C ALA A 235 23.14 9.57 -11.94
N ALA A 236 23.26 9.89 -13.21
CA ALA A 236 24.19 10.89 -13.68
C ALA A 236 23.94 12.29 -13.08
N ALA A 237 22.67 12.65 -12.90
CA ALA A 237 22.27 13.95 -12.38
C ALA A 237 22.43 14.10 -10.87
N LEU A 238 22.43 13.03 -10.09
CA LEU A 238 22.77 13.05 -8.65
C LEU A 238 24.25 13.44 -8.44
N GLY A 239 25.11 13.11 -9.40
CA GLY A 239 26.47 13.61 -9.48
C GLY A 239 27.33 13.32 -8.25
N ARG A 240 27.80 14.40 -7.57
CA ARG A 240 28.72 14.30 -6.42
C ARG A 240 28.02 14.15 -5.06
N VAL A 241 26.69 14.24 -5.00
CA VAL A 241 25.96 14.01 -3.75
C VAL A 241 26.15 12.54 -3.37
N MET A 242 26.45 12.26 -2.11
CA MET A 242 26.47 10.87 -1.64
C MET A 242 25.09 10.25 -1.81
N HIS A 243 25.01 9.14 -2.52
CA HIS A 243 23.72 8.51 -2.82
C HIS A 243 23.81 7.00 -2.99
N ILE A 244 22.68 6.36 -2.77
CA ILE A 244 22.44 4.97 -3.15
C ILE A 244 21.24 4.97 -4.10
N ILE A 245 21.32 4.21 -5.18
CA ILE A 245 20.20 4.01 -6.12
C ILE A 245 19.86 2.53 -6.15
N HIS A 246 18.63 2.20 -5.80
CA HIS A 246 18.05 0.89 -6.04
C HIS A 246 17.22 0.93 -7.31
N ARG A 247 17.65 0.14 -8.30
CA ARG A 247 16.94 0.00 -9.59
C ARG A 247 15.85 -1.04 -9.50
N ALA A 248 14.73 -0.78 -10.11
CA ALA A 248 13.63 -1.75 -10.15
C ALA A 248 14.06 -3.07 -10.79
N GLY A 249 13.91 -4.16 -10.04
CA GLY A 249 14.29 -5.50 -10.50
C GLY A 249 15.74 -5.90 -10.22
N GLU A 250 16.52 -5.06 -9.56
CA GLU A 250 17.82 -5.47 -9.04
C GLU A 250 17.70 -6.68 -8.10
N PRO A 251 18.61 -7.64 -8.20
CA PRO A 251 18.64 -8.77 -7.28
C PRO A 251 18.98 -8.30 -5.86
N GLY A 252 18.46 -8.99 -4.87
CA GLY A 252 18.73 -8.69 -3.48
C GLY A 252 17.50 -8.29 -2.70
N GLU A 253 17.73 -7.71 -1.54
CA GLU A 253 16.67 -7.26 -0.65
C GLU A 253 16.10 -5.91 -1.10
N ASP A 254 14.77 -5.81 -1.11
CA ASP A 254 14.07 -4.56 -1.42
C ASP A 254 14.29 -3.53 -0.29
N PRO A 255 14.99 -2.41 -0.56
CA PRO A 255 15.32 -1.42 0.45
C PRO A 255 14.17 -0.46 0.79
N TYR A 256 12.99 -0.63 0.21
CA TYR A 256 11.91 0.34 0.28
C TYR A 256 11.58 0.80 1.70
N LEU A 257 11.35 -0.17 2.62
CA LEU A 257 11.07 0.16 4.01
C LEU A 257 12.28 0.73 4.75
N GLY A 258 13.48 0.23 4.42
CA GLY A 258 14.73 0.78 4.95
C GLY A 258 14.90 2.25 4.57
N PHE A 259 14.67 2.59 3.32
CA PHE A 259 14.74 3.98 2.86
C PHE A 259 13.68 4.87 3.54
N LEU A 260 12.44 4.39 3.68
CA LEU A 260 11.42 5.12 4.42
C LEU A 260 11.77 5.30 5.91
N ALA A 261 12.33 4.27 6.54
CA ALA A 261 12.68 4.28 7.97
C ALA A 261 13.90 5.14 8.30
N MET A 262 14.82 5.29 7.34
CA MET A 262 16.10 5.99 7.52
C MET A 262 16.11 7.41 6.93
N ALA A 263 15.07 7.79 6.21
CA ALA A 263 14.97 9.12 5.60
C ALA A 263 14.57 10.19 6.61
N ASP A 264 15.14 11.39 6.47
CA ASP A 264 14.72 12.61 7.15
C ASP A 264 13.67 13.38 6.34
N THR A 265 13.60 13.11 5.04
CA THR A 265 12.62 13.68 4.11
C THR A 265 12.32 12.66 3.02
N VAL A 266 11.06 12.58 2.60
CA VAL A 266 10.65 11.73 1.48
C VAL A 266 10.15 12.61 0.33
N ILE A 267 10.69 12.37 -0.86
CA ILE A 267 10.22 12.96 -2.12
C ILE A 267 9.74 11.81 -2.99
N ALA A 268 8.50 11.87 -3.47
CA ALA A 268 7.97 10.89 -4.42
C ALA A 268 7.33 11.58 -5.61
N THR A 269 7.45 10.99 -6.80
CA THR A 269 6.74 11.52 -7.97
C THR A 269 5.22 11.35 -7.80
N ALA A 270 4.42 12.28 -8.32
CA ALA A 270 2.99 12.39 -8.07
C ALA A 270 2.16 11.19 -8.58
N ASP A 271 2.69 10.40 -9.50
CA ASP A 271 2.12 9.12 -9.93
C ASP A 271 2.23 8.00 -8.87
N ARG A 272 3.14 8.16 -7.89
CA ARG A 272 3.40 7.21 -6.80
C ARG A 272 2.49 7.44 -5.58
N THR A 273 1.19 7.60 -5.79
CA THR A 273 0.25 7.91 -4.70
C THR A 273 0.25 6.89 -3.56
N LYS A 274 0.54 5.60 -3.84
CA LYS A 274 0.75 4.59 -2.81
C LYS A 274 1.96 4.94 -1.95
N ALA A 275 3.09 5.24 -2.57
CA ALA A 275 4.32 5.59 -1.84
C ALA A 275 4.17 6.90 -1.04
N LEU A 276 3.43 7.89 -1.57
CA LEU A 276 3.09 9.12 -0.84
C LEU A 276 2.23 8.82 0.40
N GLY A 277 1.24 7.92 0.28
CA GLY A 277 0.41 7.49 1.42
C GLY A 277 1.23 6.72 2.46
N GLU A 278 2.12 5.82 2.03
CA GLU A 278 3.00 5.06 2.90
C GLU A 278 4.04 5.96 3.59
N ALA A 279 4.61 6.93 2.87
CA ALA A 279 5.50 7.93 3.45
C ALA A 279 4.77 8.82 4.47
N ALA A 280 3.49 9.11 4.26
CA ALA A 280 2.69 9.86 5.21
C ALA A 280 2.53 9.16 6.57
N ALA A 281 2.75 7.85 6.65
CA ALA A 281 2.79 7.11 7.91
C ALA A 281 4.11 7.26 8.69
N THR A 282 5.12 7.88 8.11
CA THR A 282 6.38 8.24 8.80
C THR A 282 6.23 9.61 9.48
N GLU A 283 7.17 9.99 10.32
CA GLU A 283 7.25 11.32 10.95
C GLU A 283 7.89 12.37 10.03
N THR A 284 8.46 11.95 8.89
CA THR A 284 9.25 12.80 8.00
C THR A 284 8.39 13.73 7.14
N ALA A 285 8.96 14.83 6.65
CA ALA A 285 8.30 15.66 5.65
C ALA A 285 8.17 14.90 4.32
N VAL A 286 6.99 14.98 3.70
CA VAL A 286 6.65 14.28 2.45
C VAL A 286 6.36 15.28 1.34
N PHE A 287 7.12 15.20 0.25
CA PHE A 287 6.94 16.06 -0.91
C PHE A 287 6.56 15.26 -2.16
N ALA A 288 5.64 15.81 -2.93
CA ALA A 288 5.26 15.29 -4.24
C ALA A 288 5.95 16.09 -5.35
N ALA A 289 6.56 15.39 -6.28
CA ALA A 289 7.24 15.97 -7.43
C ALA A 289 6.58 15.55 -8.75
N LEU A 290 6.84 16.27 -9.83
CA LEU A 290 6.38 15.98 -11.21
C LEU A 290 4.86 15.70 -11.26
N PRO A 291 4.01 16.70 -10.95
CA PRO A 291 2.56 16.52 -10.97
C PRO A 291 2.03 16.12 -12.34
N GLU A 292 2.70 16.47 -13.42
CA GLU A 292 2.36 16.13 -14.80
C GLU A 292 2.35 14.61 -15.07
N LEU A 293 3.02 13.81 -14.25
CA LEU A 293 2.99 12.34 -14.36
C LEU A 293 1.72 11.72 -13.82
N ALA A 294 0.95 12.47 -13.03
CA ALA A 294 -0.22 11.95 -12.35
C ALA A 294 -1.46 11.93 -13.26
N THR A 295 -2.19 10.83 -13.22
CA THR A 295 -3.54 10.74 -13.80
C THR A 295 -4.53 11.57 -12.98
N ARG A 296 -5.71 11.86 -13.54
CA ARG A 296 -6.78 12.57 -12.80
C ARG A 296 -7.15 11.94 -11.46
N ARG A 297 -7.07 10.61 -11.35
CA ARG A 297 -7.32 9.90 -10.10
C ARG A 297 -6.19 10.14 -9.10
N GLN A 298 -4.95 10.06 -9.56
CA GLN A 298 -3.77 10.30 -8.73
C GLN A 298 -3.68 11.76 -8.27
N HIS A 299 -4.04 12.73 -9.12
CA HIS A 299 -4.17 14.13 -8.70
C HIS A 299 -5.18 14.32 -7.56
N ARG A 300 -6.33 13.64 -7.62
CA ARG A 300 -7.30 13.71 -6.51
C ARG A 300 -6.76 13.09 -5.23
N ALA A 301 -6.04 11.97 -5.33
CA ALA A 301 -5.41 11.35 -4.17
C ALA A 301 -4.31 12.24 -3.57
N LEU A 302 -3.49 12.86 -4.41
CA LEU A 302 -2.49 13.83 -3.97
C LEU A 302 -3.16 15.07 -3.32
N ALA A 303 -4.22 15.59 -3.92
CA ALA A 303 -4.96 16.72 -3.33
C ALA A 303 -5.56 16.38 -1.95
N ALA A 304 -6.04 15.15 -1.75
CA ALA A 304 -6.51 14.69 -0.45
C ALA A 304 -5.38 14.66 0.60
N LEU A 305 -4.19 14.14 0.23
CA LEU A 305 -3.02 14.14 1.11
C LEU A 305 -2.56 15.56 1.45
N ILE A 306 -2.52 16.47 0.47
CA ILE A 306 -2.15 17.88 0.68
C ILE A 306 -3.20 18.58 1.56
N GLY A 307 -4.48 18.39 1.27
CA GLY A 307 -5.59 18.96 2.05
C GLY A 307 -5.62 18.51 3.50
N ALA A 308 -5.17 17.28 3.77
CA ALA A 308 -4.99 16.72 5.10
C ALA A 308 -3.67 17.14 5.77
N GLY A 309 -2.85 17.98 5.13
CA GLY A 309 -1.55 18.41 5.65
C GLY A 309 -0.47 17.33 5.65
N GLN A 310 -0.69 16.21 4.96
CA GLN A 310 0.21 15.05 4.97
C GLN A 310 1.31 15.12 3.92
N ALA A 311 1.14 15.93 2.88
CA ALA A 311 2.15 16.15 1.85
C ALA A 311 2.13 17.61 1.38
N LYS A 312 3.22 18.04 0.76
CA LYS A 312 3.33 19.30 0.02
C LYS A 312 3.89 19.05 -1.37
N MET A 313 3.69 19.99 -2.28
CA MET A 313 4.42 19.97 -3.54
C MET A 313 5.89 20.31 -3.28
N LEU A 314 6.79 19.63 -4.00
CA LEU A 314 8.21 19.92 -3.96
C LEU A 314 8.46 21.34 -4.49
N GLY A 315 9.08 22.18 -3.69
CA GLY A 315 9.52 23.52 -4.02
C GLY A 315 11.05 23.63 -3.92
N ASP A 316 11.52 24.83 -3.62
CA ASP A 316 12.95 25.14 -3.54
C ASP A 316 13.55 24.88 -2.15
N ASP A 317 12.80 24.35 -1.21
CA ASP A 317 13.29 23.92 0.09
C ASP A 317 12.67 22.59 0.56
N LEU A 318 13.30 21.97 1.57
CA LEU A 318 12.83 20.75 2.22
C LEU A 318 12.43 21.04 3.68
N ARG A 319 11.80 22.20 3.92
CA ARG A 319 11.39 22.57 5.27
C ARG A 319 10.25 21.66 5.76
N ALA A 320 10.52 20.96 6.85
CA ALA A 320 9.50 20.18 7.55
C ALA A 320 8.42 21.10 8.15
N TRP A 321 7.24 20.54 8.37
CA TRP A 321 6.13 21.21 9.05
C TRP A 321 5.52 20.27 10.09
N PRO A 322 4.86 20.81 11.14
CA PRO A 322 4.18 19.98 12.13
C PRO A 322 3.08 19.13 11.48
N ARG A 323 3.15 17.83 11.65
CA ARG A 323 2.13 16.87 11.27
C ARG A 323 2.23 15.61 12.12
N SER A 324 1.15 14.88 12.24
CA SER A 324 1.14 13.54 12.83
C SER A 324 1.17 12.50 11.72
N PRO A 325 1.86 11.36 11.92
CA PRO A 325 1.82 10.25 10.98
C PRO A 325 0.40 9.79 10.67
N LEU A 326 0.14 9.50 9.40
CA LEU A 326 -1.16 9.05 8.93
C LEU A 326 -1.30 7.53 9.11
N ASP A 327 -2.09 7.08 10.07
CA ASP A 327 -2.37 5.65 10.29
C ASP A 327 -3.81 5.28 9.89
N GLU A 328 -4.06 5.20 8.59
CA GLU A 328 -5.39 4.85 8.09
C GLU A 328 -5.79 3.40 8.41
N ALA A 329 -4.83 2.48 8.44
CA ALA A 329 -5.10 1.11 8.85
C ALA A 329 -5.54 1.04 10.32
N GLY A 330 -4.91 1.81 11.21
CA GLY A 330 -5.30 1.93 12.61
C GLY A 330 -6.68 2.59 12.78
N ARG A 331 -6.96 3.66 12.03
CA ARG A 331 -8.29 4.30 12.05
C ARG A 331 -9.39 3.32 11.65
N VAL A 332 -9.17 2.52 10.61
CA VAL A 332 -10.12 1.48 10.17
C VAL A 332 -10.24 0.38 11.22
N ALA A 333 -9.16 -0.07 11.83
CA ALA A 333 -9.20 -1.08 12.90
C ALA A 333 -10.01 -0.60 14.11
N ILE A 334 -9.88 0.66 14.51
CA ILE A 334 -10.70 1.28 15.57
C ILE A 334 -12.18 1.25 15.18
N GLU A 335 -12.51 1.61 13.94
CA GLU A 335 -13.89 1.62 13.46
C GLU A 335 -14.50 0.20 13.40
N ILE A 336 -13.70 -0.81 13.00
CA ILE A 336 -14.12 -2.23 13.04
C ILE A 336 -14.44 -2.63 14.47
N ARG A 337 -13.56 -2.34 15.44
CA ARG A 337 -13.79 -2.65 16.85
C ARG A 337 -15.06 -1.96 17.36
N ARG A 338 -15.24 -0.70 17.06
CA ARG A 338 -16.41 0.08 17.46
C ARG A 338 -17.72 -0.50 16.92
N ARG A 339 -17.74 -0.94 15.65
CA ARG A 339 -18.99 -1.45 15.00
C ARG A 339 -19.31 -2.89 15.32
N PHE A 340 -18.28 -3.73 15.44
CA PHE A 340 -18.49 -5.18 15.42
C PHE A 340 -18.02 -5.91 16.68
N MET A 341 -17.28 -5.23 17.58
CA MET A 341 -16.67 -5.85 18.76
C MET A 341 -17.01 -5.14 20.08
N ALA A 342 -17.66 -3.98 20.01
CA ALA A 342 -18.19 -3.31 21.20
C ALA A 342 -19.55 -3.99 21.56
N GLY A 343 -19.52 -4.97 22.43
CA GLY A 343 -20.63 -5.67 23.05
C GLY A 343 -20.36 -5.85 24.52
#